data_8d115ad95d1ca0eddfe372490bd639ad
#
_entry.id   8d115ad95d1ca0eddfe372490bd639ad
#
_cell.length_a   1.000
_cell.length_b   1.000
_cell.length_c   1.000
_cell.angle_alpha   90.00
_cell.angle_beta   90.00
_cell.angle_gamma   90.00
#
_symmetry.space_group_name_H-M   'P 1'
#
loop_
_entity.id
_entity.type
_entity.pdbx_description
1 polymer ?
#
loop_
_entity_poly.entity_id
_entity_poly.type
_entity_poly.pdbx_seq_one_letter_code
_entity_poly.pdbx_strand_id
1 'polypeptide(L)'
;MNSNLSNSRQAALACLTRWHEGRAFAETLVDRECSRLSLSPADRHLVQALVFGVLRNQSWLDHVIGTLRQGRLDMNVRLILQLGLCQLFLLGMADHAAVHETVNLAPSRLRGLVNAI
;
A
#
# COMPACT_ATOMS: atom_id res chain seq x y z
N MET A 1 11.49 -7.86 15.20
CA MET A 1 10.11 -7.41 15.21
C MET A 1 9.85 -6.40 14.11
N ASN A 2 8.79 -6.58 13.39
CA ASN A 2 8.55 -5.81 12.15
C ASN A 2 7.51 -4.71 12.30
N SER A 3 7.34 -4.17 13.52
CA SER A 3 6.37 -3.11 13.76
C SER A 3 6.64 -1.88 12.90
N ASN A 4 7.92 -1.54 12.66
CA ASN A 4 8.27 -0.40 11.82
C ASN A 4 7.90 -0.63 10.35
N LEU A 5 8.11 -1.85 9.83
CA LEU A 5 7.70 -2.20 8.47
C LEU A 5 6.18 -2.15 8.33
N SER A 6 5.46 -2.65 9.34
CA SER A 6 4.00 -2.59 9.36
C SER A 6 3.53 -1.13 9.40
N ASN A 7 4.19 -0.30 10.20
CA ASN A 7 3.85 1.13 10.29
C ASN A 7 4.08 1.85 8.98
N SER A 8 5.15 1.50 8.24
CA SER A 8 5.43 2.10 6.94
C SER A 8 4.32 1.77 5.94
N ARG A 9 3.87 0.53 5.92
CA ARG A 9 2.78 0.13 5.03
C ARG A 9 1.45 0.77 5.43
N GLN A 10 1.17 0.87 6.72
CA GLN A 10 -0.01 1.57 7.22
C GLN A 10 0.04 3.05 6.83
N ALA A 11 1.20 3.69 6.95
CA ALA A 11 1.36 5.08 6.56
C ALA A 11 1.13 5.26 5.07
N ALA A 12 1.65 4.35 4.24
CA ALA A 12 1.45 4.40 2.79
C ALA A 12 -0.04 4.26 2.45
N LEU A 13 -0.73 3.32 3.08
CA LEU A 13 -2.18 3.15 2.86
C LEU A 13 -2.96 4.40 3.25
N ALA A 14 -2.62 5.00 4.39
CA ALA A 14 -3.28 6.23 4.83
C ALA A 14 -3.04 7.38 3.84
N CYS A 15 -1.82 7.52 3.33
CA CYS A 15 -1.50 8.53 2.32
C CYS A 15 -2.33 8.34 1.05
N LEU A 16 -2.39 7.11 0.55
CA LEU A 16 -3.13 6.81 -0.67
C LEU A 16 -4.63 7.03 -0.49
N THR A 17 -5.17 6.65 0.66
CA THR A 17 -6.57 6.88 0.97
C THR A 17 -6.91 8.36 0.93
N ARG A 18 -6.09 9.18 1.59
CA ARG A 18 -6.31 10.63 1.64
C ARG A 18 -6.07 11.28 0.29
N TRP A 19 -5.12 10.78 -0.47
CA TRP A 19 -4.87 11.29 -1.81
C TRP A 19 -6.09 11.10 -2.71
N HIS A 20 -6.73 9.93 -2.64
CA HIS A 20 -7.96 9.67 -3.40
C HIS A 20 -9.14 10.53 -2.93
N GLU A 21 -9.10 10.98 -1.68
CA GLU A 21 -10.10 11.94 -1.18
C GLU A 21 -9.85 13.36 -1.66
N GLY A 22 -8.72 13.60 -2.32
CA GLY A 22 -8.40 14.91 -2.89
C GLY A 22 -7.97 15.97 -1.88
N ARG A 23 -7.47 15.56 -0.72
CA ARG A 23 -7.22 16.50 0.39
C ARG A 23 -5.89 17.22 0.34
N ALA A 24 -4.87 16.63 -0.29
CA ALA A 24 -3.54 17.23 -0.32
C ALA A 24 -2.67 16.56 -1.38
N PHE A 25 -1.52 17.17 -1.64
CA PHE A 25 -0.51 16.58 -2.52
C PHE A 25 0.14 15.38 -1.83
N ALA A 26 0.60 14.42 -2.65
CA ALA A 26 1.17 13.18 -2.14
C ALA A 26 2.38 13.44 -1.24
N GLU A 27 3.28 14.35 -1.62
CA GLU A 27 4.45 14.68 -0.82
C GLU A 27 4.07 15.21 0.57
N THR A 28 3.06 16.07 0.62
CA THR A 28 2.57 16.62 1.88
C THR A 28 1.99 15.53 2.77
N LEU A 29 1.25 14.61 2.17
CA LEU A 29 0.66 13.48 2.91
C LEU A 29 1.73 12.55 3.47
N VAL A 30 2.77 12.26 2.67
CA VAL A 30 3.88 11.43 3.11
C VAL A 30 4.60 12.08 4.29
N ASP A 31 4.94 13.36 4.19
CA ASP A 31 5.60 14.07 5.27
C ASP A 31 4.77 14.06 6.55
N ARG A 32 3.48 14.31 6.43
CA ARG A 32 2.58 14.36 7.58
C ARG A 32 2.49 13.01 8.27
N GLU A 33 2.27 11.94 7.52
CA GLU A 33 2.12 10.61 8.12
C GLU A 33 3.43 10.09 8.70
N CYS A 34 4.56 10.32 8.04
CA CYS A 34 5.85 9.90 8.55
C CYS A 34 6.22 10.64 9.83
N SER A 35 5.87 11.93 9.92
CA SER A 35 6.11 12.71 11.13
C SER A 35 5.19 12.28 12.27
N ARG A 36 3.93 12.00 11.96
CA ARG A 36 2.96 11.55 12.95
C ARG A 36 3.40 10.25 13.63
N LEU A 37 3.98 9.34 12.85
CA LEU A 37 4.43 8.04 13.35
C LEU A 37 5.89 8.04 13.77
N SER A 38 6.59 9.17 13.63
CA SER A 38 8.02 9.31 13.98
C SER A 38 8.88 8.24 13.30
N LEU A 39 8.65 8.03 12.00
CA LEU A 39 9.35 7.01 11.24
C LEU A 39 10.82 7.38 11.02
N SER A 40 11.68 6.36 11.03
CA SER A 40 13.09 6.51 10.71
C SER A 40 13.27 6.93 9.25
N PRO A 41 14.46 7.46 8.87
CA PRO A 41 14.73 7.77 7.46
C PRO A 41 14.53 6.58 6.53
N ALA A 42 14.92 5.37 6.95
CA ALA A 42 14.74 4.16 6.15
C ALA A 42 13.26 3.87 5.93
N ASP A 43 12.45 3.99 6.98
CA ASP A 43 11.02 3.75 6.88
C ASP A 43 10.32 4.83 6.04
N ARG A 44 10.79 6.08 6.14
CA ARG A 44 10.30 7.16 5.29
C ARG A 44 10.56 6.86 3.81
N HIS A 45 11.74 6.35 3.48
CA HIS A 45 12.06 5.93 2.12
C HIS A 45 11.11 4.85 1.61
N LEU A 46 10.78 3.90 2.46
CA LEU A 46 9.83 2.85 2.09
C LEU A 46 8.44 3.42 1.84
N VAL A 47 7.96 4.33 2.69
CA VAL A 47 6.67 4.99 2.48
C VAL A 47 6.66 5.73 1.15
N GLN A 48 7.70 6.51 0.86
CA GLN A 48 7.82 7.23 -0.39
C GLN A 48 7.81 6.27 -1.59
N ALA A 49 8.59 5.20 -1.53
CA ALA A 49 8.64 4.23 -2.61
C ALA A 49 7.27 3.59 -2.85
N LEU A 50 6.55 3.24 -1.79
CA LEU A 50 5.24 2.63 -1.89
C LEU A 50 4.21 3.61 -2.46
N VAL A 51 4.12 4.80 -1.90
CA VAL A 51 3.12 5.79 -2.33
C VAL A 51 3.37 6.20 -3.77
N PHE A 52 4.58 6.63 -4.10
CA PHE A 52 4.87 7.10 -5.44
C PHE A 52 4.93 5.95 -6.46
N GLY A 53 5.34 4.77 -6.03
CA GLY A 53 5.29 3.59 -6.89
C GLY A 53 3.87 3.24 -7.30
N VAL A 54 2.93 3.27 -6.36
CA VAL A 54 1.52 3.02 -6.66
C VAL A 54 0.97 4.11 -7.56
N LEU A 55 1.19 5.39 -7.22
CA LEU A 55 0.60 6.49 -7.99
C LEU A 55 1.13 6.55 -9.43
N ARG A 56 2.42 6.28 -9.64
CA ARG A 56 2.99 6.28 -10.98
C ARG A 56 2.54 5.12 -11.84
N ASN A 57 2.08 4.04 -11.22
CA ASN A 57 1.74 2.81 -11.94
C ASN A 57 0.28 2.39 -11.73
N GLN A 58 -0.59 3.32 -11.36
CA GLN A 58 -1.98 3.01 -11.03
C GLN A 58 -2.72 2.28 -12.14
N SER A 59 -2.59 2.73 -13.37
CA SER A 59 -3.30 2.12 -14.49
C SER A 59 -2.87 0.68 -14.70
N TRP A 60 -1.56 0.42 -14.61
CA TRP A 60 -1.04 -0.94 -14.74
C TRP A 60 -1.49 -1.82 -13.58
N LEU A 61 -1.42 -1.30 -12.36
CA LEU A 61 -1.84 -2.05 -11.17
C LEU A 61 -3.32 -2.39 -11.24
N ASP A 62 -4.15 -1.44 -11.66
CA ASP A 62 -5.59 -1.68 -11.82
C ASP A 62 -5.86 -2.71 -12.91
N HIS A 63 -5.09 -2.67 -13.99
CA HIS A 63 -5.21 -3.66 -15.05
C HIS A 63 -4.89 -5.07 -14.53
N VAL A 64 -3.81 -5.22 -13.79
CA VAL A 64 -3.44 -6.51 -13.21
C VAL A 64 -4.53 -7.02 -12.25
N ILE A 65 -5.03 -6.15 -11.37
CA ILE A 65 -6.11 -6.53 -10.46
C ILE A 65 -7.32 -7.01 -11.24
N GLY A 66 -7.67 -6.29 -12.31
CA GLY A 66 -8.81 -6.65 -13.16
C GLY A 66 -8.67 -7.99 -13.86
N THR A 67 -7.42 -8.42 -14.17
CA THR A 67 -7.18 -9.73 -14.77
C THR A 67 -7.24 -10.87 -13.73
N LEU A 68 -6.88 -10.56 -12.49
CA LEU A 68 -6.87 -11.54 -11.42
C LEU A 68 -8.24 -11.74 -10.79
N ARG A 69 -9.07 -10.71 -10.81
CA ARG A 69 -10.39 -10.77 -10.22
C ARG A 69 -11.32 -9.86 -11.00
N GLN A 70 -12.48 -10.39 -11.35
CA GLN A 70 -13.56 -9.60 -11.96
C GLN A 70 -14.49 -9.11 -10.86
N GLY A 71 -15.14 -7.98 -11.13
CA GLY A 71 -16.11 -7.41 -10.24
C GLY A 71 -15.56 -6.24 -9.45
N ARG A 72 -16.45 -5.63 -8.70
CA ARG A 72 -16.16 -4.40 -7.98
C ARG A 72 -15.45 -4.70 -6.66
N LEU A 73 -14.42 -3.89 -6.36
CA LEU A 73 -13.72 -3.95 -5.08
C LEU A 73 -13.89 -2.62 -4.36
N ASP A 74 -14.02 -2.67 -3.04
CA ASP A 74 -13.95 -1.46 -2.23
C ASP A 74 -12.61 -0.77 -2.44
N MET A 75 -12.60 0.56 -2.37
CA MET A 75 -11.38 1.33 -2.54
C MET A 75 -10.28 0.88 -1.57
N ASN A 76 -10.63 0.61 -0.32
CA ASN A 76 -9.65 0.16 0.66
C ASN A 76 -8.97 -1.13 0.25
N VAL A 77 -9.74 -2.11 -0.21
CA VAL A 77 -9.20 -3.40 -0.68
C VAL A 77 -8.34 -3.18 -1.92
N ARG A 78 -8.81 -2.34 -2.86
CA ARG A 78 -8.06 -2.04 -4.07
C ARG A 78 -6.70 -1.42 -3.75
N LEU A 79 -6.65 -0.46 -2.84
CA LEU A 79 -5.39 0.17 -2.44
C LEU A 79 -4.44 -0.82 -1.78
N ILE A 80 -4.96 -1.71 -0.95
CA ILE A 80 -4.14 -2.75 -0.32
C ILE A 80 -3.56 -3.68 -1.38
N LEU A 81 -4.35 -4.07 -2.38
CA LEU A 81 -3.86 -4.90 -3.48
C LEU A 81 -2.81 -4.18 -4.32
N GLN A 82 -3.02 -2.89 -4.59
CA GLN A 82 -2.03 -2.09 -5.31
C GLN A 82 -0.71 -2.04 -4.55
N LEU A 83 -0.76 -1.87 -3.22
CA LEU A 83 0.45 -1.89 -2.39
C LEU A 83 1.16 -3.24 -2.45
N GLY A 84 0.41 -4.33 -2.40
CA GLY A 84 1.00 -5.67 -2.48
C GLY A 84 1.68 -5.92 -3.81
N LEU A 85 1.00 -5.60 -4.90
CA LEU A 85 1.54 -5.78 -6.25
C LEU A 85 2.75 -4.87 -6.48
N CYS A 86 2.71 -3.65 -5.97
CA CYS A 86 3.84 -2.72 -6.07
C CYS A 86 5.09 -3.32 -5.40
N GLN A 87 4.94 -3.89 -4.21
CA GLN A 87 6.06 -4.51 -3.50
C GLN A 87 6.62 -5.71 -4.26
N LEU A 88 5.75 -6.57 -4.77
CA LEU A 88 6.17 -7.80 -5.45
C LEU A 88 6.82 -7.52 -6.80
N PHE A 89 6.21 -6.68 -7.62
CA PHE A 89 6.61 -6.55 -9.02
C PHE A 89 7.43 -5.30 -9.33
N LEU A 90 7.28 -4.25 -8.55
CA LEU A 90 7.96 -2.99 -8.84
C LEU A 90 9.14 -2.72 -7.92
N LEU A 91 9.06 -3.15 -6.67
CA LEU A 91 10.13 -2.92 -5.69
C LEU A 91 10.99 -4.15 -5.44
N GLY A 92 10.61 -5.32 -5.99
CA GLY A 92 11.40 -6.53 -5.86
C GLY A 92 11.57 -7.04 -4.44
N MET A 93 10.56 -6.82 -3.60
CA MET A 93 10.63 -7.26 -2.21
C MET A 93 10.40 -8.77 -2.09
N ALA A 94 10.91 -9.38 -1.01
CA ALA A 94 10.71 -10.80 -0.76
C ALA A 94 9.22 -11.13 -0.71
N ASP A 95 8.81 -12.13 -1.47
CA ASP A 95 7.40 -12.43 -1.72
C ASP A 95 6.61 -12.65 -0.44
N HIS A 96 7.11 -13.52 0.46
CA HIS A 96 6.34 -13.85 1.66
C HIS A 96 6.23 -12.66 2.63
N ALA A 97 7.26 -11.82 2.70
CA ALA A 97 7.22 -10.65 3.57
C ALA A 97 6.21 -9.62 3.05
N ALA A 98 6.24 -9.36 1.74
CA ALA A 98 5.30 -8.43 1.13
C ALA A 98 3.86 -8.92 1.28
N VAL A 99 3.61 -10.20 1.04
CA VAL A 99 2.28 -10.78 1.16
C VAL A 99 1.79 -10.70 2.62
N HIS A 100 2.60 -11.16 3.55
CA HIS A 100 2.21 -11.20 4.96
C HIS A 100 1.86 -9.82 5.50
N GLU A 101 2.75 -8.85 5.30
CA GLU A 101 2.55 -7.50 5.82
C GLU A 101 1.39 -6.79 5.12
N THR A 102 1.22 -7.05 3.83
CA THR A 102 0.13 -6.42 3.07
C THR A 102 -1.23 -7.00 3.46
N VAL A 103 -1.32 -8.32 3.62
CA VAL A 103 -2.58 -8.96 4.05
C VAL A 103 -3.00 -8.42 5.42
N ASN A 104 -2.04 -8.17 6.30
CA ASN A 104 -2.33 -7.65 7.64
C ASN A 104 -2.92 -6.23 7.63
N LEU A 105 -2.82 -5.49 6.55
CA LEU A 105 -3.47 -4.18 6.41
C LEU A 105 -4.98 -4.31 6.24
N ALA A 106 -5.45 -5.44 5.75
CA ALA A 106 -6.87 -5.63 5.51
C ALA A 106 -7.61 -5.93 6.83
N PRO A 107 -8.88 -5.50 6.95
CA PRO A 107 -9.70 -5.97 8.07
C PRO A 107 -9.74 -7.49 8.11
N SER A 108 -9.84 -8.07 9.30
CA SER A 108 -9.77 -9.52 9.49
C SER A 108 -10.72 -10.27 8.55
N ARG A 109 -11.93 -9.77 8.38
CA ARG A 109 -12.95 -10.40 7.53
C ARG A 109 -12.57 -10.41 6.04
N LEU A 110 -11.65 -9.55 5.61
CA LEU A 110 -11.26 -9.42 4.21
C LEU A 110 -9.88 -10.00 3.90
N ARG A 111 -9.16 -10.48 4.93
CA ARG A 111 -7.81 -11.01 4.74
C ARG A 111 -7.78 -12.22 3.82
N GLY A 112 -8.78 -13.08 3.94
CA GLY A 112 -8.88 -14.23 3.05
C GLY A 112 -9.04 -13.84 1.60
N LEU A 113 -9.85 -12.81 1.32
CA LEU A 113 -10.03 -12.29 -0.02
C LEU A 113 -8.73 -11.70 -0.57
N VAL A 114 -8.05 -10.87 0.21
CA VAL A 114 -6.80 -10.24 -0.21
C VAL A 114 -5.73 -11.29 -0.49
N ASN A 115 -5.62 -12.27 0.39
CA ASN A 115 -4.62 -13.33 0.25
C ASN A 115 -4.89 -14.22 -0.97
N ALA A 116 -6.14 -14.38 -1.37
CA ALA A 116 -6.52 -15.20 -2.50
C ALA A 116 -6.21 -14.55 -3.85
N ILE A 117 -6.08 -13.25 -3.88
CA ILE A 117 -5.72 -12.51 -5.09
C ILE A 117 -4.22 -12.42 -5.23
#